data_87885a8b0270183ab4e22827b783a288
#
_entry.id   87885a8b0270183ab4e22827b783a288
#
_cell.length_a   1.000
_cell.length_b   1.000
_cell.length_c   1.000
_cell.angle_alpha   90.00
_cell.angle_beta   90.00
_cell.angle_gamma   90.00
#
_symmetry.space_group_name_H-M   'P 1'
#
loop_
_entity.id
_entity.type
_entity.pdbx_description
1 polymer ?
#
loop_
_entity_poly.entity_id
_entity_poly.type
_entity_poly.pdbx_seq_one_letter_code
_entity_poly.pdbx_strand_id
1 'polypeptide(L)'
;AFCTHLHTDHTAGYPDLIFTPWVLERPVPLKVFGPKGLQHMTDHILQAYETDIDFRIHGFEKANESGYRVEVTEIESGIIYRDDLVTVEAFPVSHGTLECYGYKFTTPDRTIVITGDTAPLDLVAEKSKGCDILLHEVEYAAGISCREPKWQKYHREVHTLSTDLAGVAKKANPKLLVTYHRIYHMNVQDNHKNLAAEMAWRDAAILDEIRDAGYDGYVVNGKDLDVLK
;
A
#
# COMPACT_ATOMS: atom_id res chain seq x y z
N ALA A 1 5.44 11.63 -1.05
CA ALA A 1 4.57 10.45 -1.11
C ALA A 1 5.16 9.39 -2.04
N PHE A 2 4.82 8.10 -1.81
CA PHE A 2 5.30 6.98 -2.61
C PHE A 2 4.11 6.13 -3.03
N CYS A 3 3.87 6.00 -4.34
CA CYS A 3 2.76 5.25 -4.91
C CYS A 3 3.26 3.89 -5.37
N THR A 4 2.68 2.80 -4.88
CA THR A 4 3.10 1.44 -5.24
C THR A 4 2.69 1.07 -6.67
N HIS A 5 1.45 1.39 -7.04
CA HIS A 5 0.88 1.16 -8.37
C HIS A 5 -0.39 2.00 -8.57
N LEU A 6 -0.93 2.00 -9.80
CA LEU A 6 -2.01 2.94 -10.19
C LEU A 6 -3.42 2.34 -10.18
N HIS A 7 -3.71 1.32 -9.38
CA HIS A 7 -5.08 0.90 -9.17
C HIS A 7 -5.90 1.96 -8.43
N THR A 8 -7.20 1.98 -8.64
CA THR A 8 -8.11 3.00 -8.11
C THR A 8 -8.18 3.00 -6.59
N ASP A 9 -8.13 1.85 -5.95
CA ASP A 9 -8.14 1.70 -4.48
C ASP A 9 -6.85 2.18 -3.81
N HIS A 10 -5.75 2.35 -4.57
CA HIS A 10 -4.48 2.92 -4.12
C HIS A 10 -4.32 4.40 -4.49
N THR A 11 -5.15 4.92 -5.40
CA THR A 11 -5.02 6.28 -5.93
C THR A 11 -6.25 7.16 -5.74
N ALA A 12 -7.39 6.61 -5.30
CA ALA A 12 -8.62 7.40 -5.09
C ALA A 12 -8.46 8.52 -4.05
N GLY A 13 -7.60 8.34 -3.05
CA GLY A 13 -7.25 9.36 -2.06
C GLY A 13 -6.17 10.35 -2.52
N TYR A 14 -5.59 10.18 -3.69
CA TYR A 14 -4.48 11.01 -4.15
C TYR A 14 -4.86 12.48 -4.36
N PRO A 15 -6.03 12.83 -4.92
CA PRO A 15 -6.48 14.23 -4.96
C PRO A 15 -6.58 14.87 -3.58
N ASP A 16 -7.10 14.14 -2.57
CA ASP A 16 -7.17 14.65 -1.20
C ASP A 16 -5.77 14.92 -0.62
N LEU A 17 -4.81 14.02 -0.85
CA LEU A 17 -3.41 14.21 -0.44
C LEU A 17 -2.75 15.44 -1.09
N ILE A 18 -3.16 15.80 -2.32
CA ILE A 18 -2.69 17.00 -3.01
C ILE A 18 -3.33 18.26 -2.39
N PHE A 19 -4.65 18.29 -2.29
CA PHE A 19 -5.39 19.54 -2.06
C PHE A 19 -5.64 19.83 -0.59
N THR A 20 -5.98 18.86 0.27
CA THR A 20 -6.26 19.12 1.68
C THR A 20 -5.08 19.74 2.41
N PRO A 21 -3.82 19.26 2.30
CA PRO A 21 -2.68 19.93 2.92
C PRO A 21 -2.39 21.33 2.34
N TRP A 22 -2.70 21.57 1.06
CA TRP A 22 -2.60 22.90 0.47
C TRP A 22 -3.60 23.88 1.09
N VAL A 23 -4.86 23.47 1.22
CA VAL A 23 -5.90 24.25 1.91
C VAL A 23 -5.51 24.52 3.37
N LEU A 24 -4.79 23.61 4.00
CA LEU A 24 -4.19 23.75 5.32
C LEU A 24 -2.80 24.45 5.29
N GLU A 25 -2.58 25.27 4.29
CA GLU A 25 -1.43 26.17 4.13
C GLU A 25 -0.06 25.52 3.84
N ARG A 26 -0.02 24.29 3.27
CA ARG A 26 1.25 23.76 2.74
C ARG A 26 1.82 24.72 1.67
N PRO A 27 3.01 25.32 1.88
CA PRO A 27 3.54 26.35 0.99
C PRO A 27 4.40 25.81 -0.17
N VAL A 28 4.63 24.49 -0.22
CA VAL A 28 5.52 23.85 -1.18
C VAL A 28 4.78 22.76 -1.97
N PRO A 29 5.22 22.45 -3.21
CA PRO A 29 4.68 21.33 -3.97
C PRO A 29 4.79 20.00 -3.22
N LEU A 30 3.83 19.10 -3.47
CA LEU A 30 3.93 17.72 -3.03
C LEU A 30 4.92 16.96 -3.92
N LYS A 31 5.94 16.35 -3.33
CA LYS A 31 6.83 15.42 -4.05
C LYS A 31 6.21 14.03 -4.05
N VAL A 32 6.06 13.42 -5.24
CA VAL A 32 5.47 12.10 -5.39
C VAL A 32 6.34 11.22 -6.27
N PHE A 33 6.57 10.00 -5.81
CA PHE A 33 7.36 8.97 -6.49
C PHE A 33 6.45 7.78 -6.78
N GLY A 34 6.53 7.22 -8.00
CA GLY A 34 5.71 6.05 -8.34
C GLY A 34 5.93 5.57 -9.77
N PRO A 35 5.13 4.59 -10.24
CA PRO A 35 5.30 3.96 -11.55
C PRO A 35 4.96 4.91 -12.70
N LYS A 36 5.29 4.48 -13.90
CA LYS A 36 4.93 5.17 -15.15
C LYS A 36 3.42 5.37 -15.25
N GLY A 37 3.01 6.54 -15.74
CA GLY A 37 1.62 6.99 -15.79
C GLY A 37 1.20 7.88 -14.62
N LEU A 38 2.00 7.96 -13.55
CA LEU A 38 1.69 8.81 -12.40
C LEU A 38 1.69 10.30 -12.76
N GLN A 39 2.61 10.75 -13.62
CA GLN A 39 2.60 12.14 -14.14
C GLN A 39 1.31 12.44 -14.89
N HIS A 40 0.93 11.54 -15.79
CA HIS A 40 -0.31 11.71 -16.57
C HIS A 40 -1.54 11.76 -15.66
N MET A 41 -1.64 10.88 -14.68
CA MET A 41 -2.73 10.91 -13.69
C MET A 41 -2.75 12.23 -12.91
N THR A 42 -1.58 12.70 -12.45
CA THR A 42 -1.45 13.96 -11.72
C THR A 42 -1.92 15.16 -12.53
N ASP A 43 -1.51 15.27 -13.81
CA ASP A 43 -1.89 16.37 -14.69
C ASP A 43 -3.41 16.43 -14.86
N HIS A 44 -4.07 15.27 -15.02
CA HIS A 44 -5.53 15.22 -15.15
C HIS A 44 -6.27 15.50 -13.85
N ILE A 45 -5.72 15.13 -12.71
CA ILE A 45 -6.26 15.50 -11.41
C ILE A 45 -6.19 17.01 -11.23
N LEU A 46 -5.05 17.63 -11.48
CA LEU A 46 -4.91 19.11 -11.40
C LEU A 46 -5.86 19.82 -12.34
N GLN A 47 -6.02 19.31 -13.55
CA GLN A 47 -6.97 19.86 -14.53
C GLN A 47 -8.43 19.70 -14.05
N ALA A 48 -8.79 18.56 -13.48
CA ALA A 48 -10.14 18.33 -12.95
C ALA A 48 -10.52 19.31 -11.83
N TYR A 49 -9.55 19.78 -11.06
CA TYR A 49 -9.73 20.73 -9.95
C TYR A 49 -9.37 22.18 -10.30
N GLU A 50 -9.13 22.49 -11.58
CA GLU A 50 -8.73 23.84 -12.05
C GLU A 50 -9.64 24.95 -11.52
N THR A 51 -10.95 24.72 -11.52
CA THR A 51 -11.93 25.70 -11.04
C THR A 51 -11.77 25.99 -9.54
N ASP A 52 -11.58 24.95 -8.69
CA ASP A 52 -11.38 25.13 -7.25
C ASP A 52 -10.05 25.83 -6.96
N ILE A 53 -9.00 25.46 -7.69
CA ILE A 53 -7.68 26.09 -7.61
C ILE A 53 -7.77 27.58 -7.89
N ASP A 54 -8.44 27.97 -8.99
CA ASP A 54 -8.63 29.37 -9.40
C ASP A 54 -9.40 30.18 -8.33
N PHE A 55 -10.51 29.61 -7.82
CA PHE A 55 -11.29 30.24 -6.75
C PHE A 55 -10.51 30.46 -5.47
N ARG A 56 -9.68 29.50 -5.06
CA ARG A 56 -8.88 29.63 -3.84
C ARG A 56 -7.76 30.65 -3.98
N ILE A 57 -7.09 30.69 -5.14
CA ILE A 57 -5.99 31.64 -5.37
C ILE A 57 -6.54 33.05 -5.56
N HIS A 58 -7.51 33.24 -6.45
CA HIS A 58 -7.98 34.56 -6.86
C HIS A 58 -9.20 35.05 -6.07
N GLY A 59 -9.91 34.17 -5.38
CA GLY A 59 -11.08 34.47 -4.55
C GLY A 59 -10.74 35.10 -3.18
N PHE A 60 -11.57 34.85 -2.18
CA PHE A 60 -11.43 35.45 -0.86
C PHE A 60 -10.33 34.82 0.00
N GLU A 61 -10.02 33.54 -0.21
CA GLU A 61 -9.02 32.81 0.60
C GLU A 61 -7.60 33.30 0.37
N LYS A 62 -7.29 33.71 -0.87
CA LYS A 62 -5.94 34.12 -1.28
C LYS A 62 -4.90 33.03 -0.98
N ALA A 63 -5.24 31.79 -1.29
CA ALA A 63 -4.37 30.65 -1.10
C ALA A 63 -3.03 30.83 -1.84
N ASN A 64 -1.97 30.20 -1.33
CA ASN A 64 -0.67 30.26 -1.99
C ASN A 64 -0.68 29.53 -3.37
N GLU A 65 0.12 30.01 -4.31
CA GLU A 65 0.19 29.50 -5.69
C GLU A 65 1.11 28.28 -5.86
N SER A 66 1.61 27.72 -4.79
CA SER A 66 2.63 26.64 -4.83
C SER A 66 2.13 25.31 -4.28
N GLY A 67 1.39 25.34 -3.17
CA GLY A 67 1.10 24.14 -2.40
C GLY A 67 0.18 23.12 -3.08
N TYR A 68 -0.62 23.54 -4.09
CA TYR A 68 -1.42 22.61 -4.91
C TYR A 68 -0.61 21.88 -5.99
N ARG A 69 0.60 22.37 -6.27
CA ARG A 69 1.47 21.79 -7.30
C ARG A 69 2.04 20.46 -6.82
N VAL A 70 2.42 19.63 -7.79
CA VAL A 70 3.00 18.32 -7.55
C VAL A 70 4.28 18.17 -8.38
N GLU A 71 5.33 17.70 -7.74
CA GLU A 71 6.57 17.29 -8.38
C GLU A 71 6.58 15.77 -8.47
N VAL A 72 6.26 15.23 -9.64
CA VAL A 72 6.21 13.79 -9.88
C VAL A 72 7.57 13.28 -10.35
N THR A 73 8.00 12.17 -9.78
CA THR A 73 9.13 11.37 -10.27
C THR A 73 8.62 9.97 -10.60
N GLU A 74 8.51 9.66 -11.89
CA GLU A 74 8.30 8.27 -12.33
C GLU A 74 9.61 7.50 -12.14
N ILE A 75 9.53 6.40 -11.38
CA ILE A 75 10.71 5.71 -10.84
C ILE A 75 11.07 4.45 -11.63
N GLU A 76 12.27 3.99 -11.40
CA GLU A 76 12.75 2.63 -11.68
C GLU A 76 13.24 2.00 -10.37
N SER A 77 13.57 0.70 -10.40
CA SER A 77 14.11 -0.01 -9.23
C SER A 77 15.43 0.58 -8.77
N GLY A 78 15.65 0.64 -7.46
CA GLY A 78 16.86 1.15 -6.84
C GLY A 78 16.60 2.22 -5.81
N ILE A 79 17.61 2.99 -5.43
CA ILE A 79 17.46 4.10 -4.48
C ILE A 79 16.81 5.27 -5.23
N ILE A 80 15.61 5.62 -4.84
CA ILE A 80 14.78 6.65 -5.49
C ILE A 80 14.70 7.94 -4.69
N TYR A 81 15.02 7.90 -3.39
CA TYR A 81 15.04 9.07 -2.53
C TYR A 81 16.07 8.89 -1.42
N ARG A 82 16.74 9.99 -1.07
CA ARG A 82 17.64 10.04 0.09
C ARG A 82 17.72 11.46 0.63
N ASP A 83 17.66 11.56 1.95
CA ASP A 83 17.98 12.76 2.72
C ASP A 83 18.78 12.39 3.99
N ASP A 84 18.88 13.31 4.94
CA ASP A 84 19.60 13.09 6.21
C ASP A 84 18.89 12.13 7.16
N LEU A 85 17.59 11.86 6.94
CA LEU A 85 16.73 11.08 7.81
C LEU A 85 16.44 9.69 7.24
N VAL A 86 16.28 9.55 5.92
CA VAL A 86 15.81 8.31 5.31
C VAL A 86 16.41 8.06 3.93
N THR A 87 16.69 6.80 3.65
CA THR A 87 16.93 6.29 2.30
C THR A 87 15.76 5.41 1.90
N VAL A 88 15.20 5.65 0.70
CA VAL A 88 14.09 4.86 0.15
C VAL A 88 14.56 4.12 -1.09
N GLU A 89 14.44 2.81 -1.06
CA GLU A 89 14.69 1.91 -2.18
C GLU A 89 13.36 1.38 -2.71
N ALA A 90 13.13 1.48 -4.02
CA ALA A 90 12.04 0.82 -4.73
C ALA A 90 12.53 -0.51 -5.31
N PHE A 91 11.70 -1.56 -5.23
CA PHE A 91 11.97 -2.85 -5.86
C PHE A 91 10.69 -3.38 -6.52
N PRO A 92 10.81 -4.11 -7.65
CA PRO A 92 9.64 -4.58 -8.38
C PRO A 92 8.91 -5.65 -7.58
N VAL A 93 7.58 -5.63 -7.66
CA VAL A 93 6.69 -6.67 -7.14
C VAL A 93 5.79 -7.19 -8.25
N SER A 94 5.08 -8.29 -8.03
CA SER A 94 4.27 -8.96 -9.07
C SER A 94 2.78 -8.76 -8.81
N HIS A 95 2.15 -7.91 -9.61
CA HIS A 95 0.72 -7.67 -9.55
C HIS A 95 0.10 -7.66 -10.95
N GLY A 96 0.10 -8.84 -11.58
CA GLY A 96 -0.36 -9.00 -12.96
C GLY A 96 0.54 -8.31 -13.97
N THR A 97 -0.06 -7.47 -14.84
CA THR A 97 0.67 -6.74 -15.89
C THR A 97 1.00 -5.30 -15.52
N LEU A 98 0.62 -4.87 -14.32
CA LEU A 98 0.89 -3.52 -13.84
C LEU A 98 2.34 -3.36 -13.40
N GLU A 99 2.89 -2.18 -13.64
CA GLU A 99 4.16 -1.77 -13.04
C GLU A 99 3.92 -1.45 -11.57
N CYS A 100 4.48 -2.28 -10.67
CA CYS A 100 4.24 -2.22 -9.24
C CYS A 100 5.56 -2.26 -8.48
N TYR A 101 5.62 -1.50 -7.40
CA TYR A 101 6.79 -1.41 -6.53
C TYR A 101 6.46 -1.64 -5.07
N GLY A 102 7.32 -2.42 -4.40
CA GLY A 102 7.49 -2.36 -2.96
C GLY A 102 8.55 -1.31 -2.59
N TYR A 103 8.49 -0.81 -1.38
CA TYR A 103 9.41 0.20 -0.87
C TYR A 103 10.09 -0.25 0.42
N LYS A 104 11.41 -0.03 0.48
CA LYS A 104 12.22 -0.21 1.69
C LYS A 104 12.70 1.14 2.19
N PHE A 105 12.25 1.51 3.39
CA PHE A 105 12.66 2.71 4.11
C PHE A 105 13.72 2.33 5.13
N THR A 106 14.87 2.97 5.05
CA THR A 106 15.99 2.78 5.99
C THR A 106 16.32 4.10 6.65
N THR A 107 16.14 4.15 7.96
CA THR A 107 16.55 5.26 8.84
C THR A 107 17.74 4.80 9.70
N PRO A 108 18.40 5.68 10.47
CA PRO A 108 19.49 5.28 11.36
C PRO A 108 19.13 4.21 12.39
N ASP A 109 17.86 4.11 12.78
CA ASP A 109 17.38 3.25 13.86
C ASP A 109 16.41 2.15 13.40
N ARG A 110 15.85 2.23 12.18
CA ARG A 110 14.83 1.29 11.70
C ARG A 110 14.89 1.01 10.20
N THR A 111 14.44 -0.21 9.87
CA THR A 111 14.17 -0.61 8.47
C THR A 111 12.72 -1.06 8.37
N ILE A 112 11.95 -0.42 7.50
CA ILE A 112 10.54 -0.72 7.24
C ILE A 112 10.39 -1.09 5.77
N VAL A 113 9.69 -2.20 5.49
CA VAL A 113 9.36 -2.62 4.13
C VAL A 113 7.86 -2.64 3.95
N ILE A 114 7.39 -2.06 2.85
CA ILE A 114 5.97 -2.02 2.46
C ILE A 114 5.88 -2.61 1.06
N THR A 115 5.09 -3.68 0.89
CA THR A 115 5.08 -4.41 -0.38
C THR A 115 4.24 -3.79 -1.48
N GLY A 116 3.16 -3.06 -1.14
CA GLY A 116 2.07 -2.88 -2.08
C GLY A 116 1.39 -4.23 -2.34
N ASP A 117 0.61 -4.32 -3.41
CA ASP A 117 -0.04 -5.55 -3.82
C ASP A 117 0.93 -6.44 -4.59
N THR A 118 0.98 -7.72 -4.26
CA THR A 118 1.93 -8.65 -4.88
C THR A 118 1.55 -10.12 -4.70
N ALA A 119 1.79 -10.92 -5.72
CA ALA A 119 1.93 -12.35 -5.53
C ALA A 119 3.17 -12.67 -4.65
N PRO A 120 3.26 -13.88 -4.05
CA PRO A 120 4.41 -14.26 -3.23
C PRO A 120 5.70 -14.25 -4.06
N LEU A 121 6.73 -13.53 -3.58
CA LEU A 121 8.02 -13.39 -4.26
C LEU A 121 9.19 -13.61 -3.32
N ASP A 122 10.20 -14.34 -3.78
CA ASP A 122 11.47 -14.46 -3.06
C ASP A 122 12.20 -13.12 -2.93
N LEU A 123 12.06 -12.23 -3.90
CA LEU A 123 12.62 -10.87 -3.85
C LEU A 123 12.05 -10.07 -2.67
N VAL A 124 10.75 -10.18 -2.38
CA VAL A 124 10.15 -9.53 -1.20
C VAL A 124 10.79 -10.05 0.08
N ALA A 125 10.98 -11.36 0.21
CA ALA A 125 11.64 -11.94 1.37
C ALA A 125 13.10 -11.48 1.49
N GLU A 126 13.83 -11.39 0.38
CA GLU A 126 15.22 -10.90 0.33
C GLU A 126 15.31 -9.43 0.78
N LYS A 127 14.50 -8.54 0.20
CA LYS A 127 14.49 -7.10 0.53
C LYS A 127 14.05 -6.83 1.97
N SER A 128 13.23 -7.71 2.54
CA SER A 128 12.70 -7.61 3.90
C SER A 128 13.54 -8.35 4.93
N LYS A 129 14.65 -8.98 4.56
CA LYS A 129 15.43 -9.84 5.47
C LYS A 129 15.86 -9.09 6.72
N GLY A 130 15.36 -9.53 7.88
CA GLY A 130 15.67 -8.98 9.19
C GLY A 130 15.20 -7.54 9.42
N CYS A 131 14.27 -7.02 8.62
CA CYS A 131 13.72 -5.68 8.81
C CYS A 131 12.97 -5.58 10.15
N ASP A 132 12.84 -4.35 10.65
CA ASP A 132 12.11 -4.11 11.88
C ASP A 132 10.61 -4.33 11.68
N ILE A 133 10.06 -3.83 10.57
CA ILE A 133 8.64 -3.98 10.24
C ILE A 133 8.52 -4.37 8.76
N LEU A 134 7.82 -5.46 8.50
CA LEU A 134 7.33 -5.83 7.17
C LEU A 134 5.81 -5.59 7.13
N LEU A 135 5.38 -4.58 6.36
CA LEU A 135 3.96 -4.42 6.00
C LEU A 135 3.72 -5.19 4.70
N HIS A 136 2.85 -6.19 4.76
CA HIS A 136 2.54 -7.03 3.61
C HIS A 136 1.03 -7.17 3.41
N GLU A 137 0.57 -7.06 2.17
CA GLU A 137 -0.81 -7.37 1.82
C GLU A 137 -1.13 -8.82 2.14
N VAL A 138 -2.40 -9.15 2.31
CA VAL A 138 -2.81 -10.53 2.57
C VAL A 138 -4.22 -10.84 2.10
N GLU A 139 -4.37 -12.01 1.54
CA GLU A 139 -5.64 -12.58 1.12
C GLU A 139 -6.02 -13.76 2.02
N TYR A 140 -7.26 -13.77 2.54
CA TYR A 140 -7.78 -14.86 3.34
C TYR A 140 -7.88 -16.16 2.53
N ALA A 141 -7.01 -17.13 2.82
CA ALA A 141 -6.82 -18.32 1.97
C ALA A 141 -8.06 -19.22 1.92
N ALA A 142 -8.71 -19.49 3.04
CA ALA A 142 -9.92 -20.31 3.05
C ALA A 142 -11.09 -19.63 2.33
N GLY A 143 -11.12 -18.29 2.35
CA GLY A 143 -12.17 -17.49 1.71
C GLY A 143 -12.17 -17.55 0.19
N ILE A 144 -11.03 -17.79 -0.44
CA ILE A 144 -10.92 -17.77 -1.92
C ILE A 144 -11.84 -18.80 -2.59
N SER A 145 -12.17 -19.89 -1.89
CA SER A 145 -13.04 -20.96 -2.40
C SER A 145 -14.47 -20.50 -2.72
N CYS A 146 -14.93 -19.37 -2.17
CA CYS A 146 -16.26 -18.81 -2.49
C CYS A 146 -16.28 -18.11 -3.86
N ARG A 147 -15.12 -17.89 -4.50
CA ARG A 147 -15.02 -17.26 -5.81
C ARG A 147 -15.11 -18.30 -6.94
N GLU A 148 -15.58 -17.85 -8.10
CA GLU A 148 -15.52 -18.68 -9.32
C GLU A 148 -14.07 -19.05 -9.67
N PRO A 149 -13.80 -20.22 -10.30
CA PRO A 149 -12.44 -20.69 -10.59
C PRO A 149 -11.52 -19.67 -11.30
N LYS A 150 -12.08 -18.89 -12.24
CA LYS A 150 -11.33 -17.84 -12.95
C LYS A 150 -10.79 -16.76 -12.01
N TRP A 151 -11.61 -16.38 -11.01
CA TRP A 151 -11.24 -15.38 -10.00
C TRP A 151 -10.28 -15.95 -8.96
N GLN A 152 -10.46 -17.24 -8.58
CA GLN A 152 -9.49 -17.91 -7.71
C GLN A 152 -8.10 -17.95 -8.36
N LYS A 153 -8.05 -18.23 -9.68
CA LYS A 153 -6.79 -18.20 -10.43
C LYS A 153 -6.19 -16.79 -10.45
N TYR A 154 -6.98 -15.80 -10.84
CA TYR A 154 -6.55 -14.39 -10.88
C TYR A 154 -5.95 -13.94 -9.55
N HIS A 155 -6.68 -14.11 -8.45
CA HIS A 155 -6.22 -13.68 -7.14
C HIS A 155 -4.89 -14.33 -6.72
N ARG A 156 -4.72 -15.63 -6.97
CA ARG A 156 -3.46 -16.34 -6.69
C ARG A 156 -2.28 -15.85 -7.53
N GLU A 157 -2.53 -15.26 -8.68
CA GLU A 157 -1.49 -14.75 -9.58
C GLU A 157 -1.08 -13.30 -9.24
N VAL A 158 -1.90 -12.58 -8.48
CA VAL A 158 -1.69 -11.14 -8.23
C VAL A 158 -1.65 -10.74 -6.76
N HIS A 159 -2.08 -11.61 -5.84
CA HIS A 159 -2.09 -11.39 -4.40
C HIS A 159 -1.44 -12.52 -3.61
N THR A 160 -1.16 -12.29 -2.35
CA THR A 160 -0.52 -13.26 -1.46
C THR A 160 -1.53 -13.85 -0.48
N LEU A 161 -1.79 -15.16 -0.59
CA LEU A 161 -2.61 -15.87 0.41
C LEU A 161 -1.93 -15.86 1.78
N SER A 162 -2.71 -15.85 2.86
CA SER A 162 -2.21 -15.94 4.24
C SER A 162 -1.26 -17.11 4.46
N THR A 163 -1.54 -18.27 3.86
CA THR A 163 -0.69 -19.46 3.90
C THR A 163 0.65 -19.26 3.17
N ASP A 164 0.66 -18.53 2.06
CA ASP A 164 1.88 -18.23 1.29
C ASP A 164 2.69 -17.12 1.97
N LEU A 165 2.01 -16.13 2.59
CA LEU A 165 2.65 -15.07 3.38
C LEU A 165 3.51 -15.66 4.50
N ALA A 166 3.07 -16.76 5.14
CA ALA A 166 3.87 -17.45 6.14
C ALA A 166 5.23 -17.89 5.59
N GLY A 167 5.27 -18.36 4.34
CA GLY A 167 6.50 -18.74 3.64
C GLY A 167 7.43 -17.54 3.38
N VAL A 168 6.88 -16.42 2.92
CA VAL A 168 7.62 -15.17 2.72
C VAL A 168 8.18 -14.67 4.06
N ALA A 169 7.33 -14.61 5.09
CA ALA A 169 7.71 -14.13 6.42
C ALA A 169 8.79 -14.99 7.09
N LYS A 170 8.75 -16.32 6.95
CA LYS A 170 9.80 -17.22 7.43
C LYS A 170 11.17 -16.91 6.79
N LYS A 171 11.20 -16.67 5.49
CA LYS A 171 12.43 -16.34 4.76
C LYS A 171 12.93 -14.93 5.11
N ALA A 172 12.03 -13.97 5.24
CA ALA A 172 12.33 -12.58 5.58
C ALA A 172 12.77 -12.43 7.05
N ASN A 173 12.17 -13.19 7.95
CA ASN A 173 12.38 -13.12 9.41
C ASN A 173 12.32 -11.66 9.95
N PRO A 174 11.22 -10.91 9.69
CA PRO A 174 11.07 -9.56 10.22
C PRO A 174 10.90 -9.59 11.74
N LYS A 175 11.25 -8.49 12.45
CA LYS A 175 10.95 -8.39 13.88
C LYS A 175 9.44 -8.29 14.13
N LEU A 176 8.70 -7.64 13.21
CA LEU A 176 7.24 -7.55 13.22
C LEU A 176 6.69 -7.67 11.80
N LEU A 177 5.79 -8.63 11.58
CA LEU A 177 4.95 -8.70 10.38
C LEU A 177 3.64 -7.96 10.67
N VAL A 178 3.29 -7.01 9.80
CA VAL A 178 2.01 -6.29 9.86
C VAL A 178 1.24 -6.61 8.59
N THR A 179 0.06 -7.19 8.70
CA THR A 179 -0.82 -7.38 7.55
C THR A 179 -1.64 -6.12 7.30
N TYR A 180 -1.75 -5.72 6.05
CA TYR A 180 -2.61 -4.64 5.60
C TYR A 180 -3.27 -5.03 4.27
N HIS A 181 -4.09 -4.18 3.65
CA HIS A 181 -4.79 -4.49 2.40
C HIS A 181 -5.39 -5.92 2.43
N ARG A 182 -6.20 -6.21 3.45
CA ARG A 182 -6.74 -7.55 3.70
C ARG A 182 -7.93 -7.86 2.79
N ILE A 183 -7.81 -8.91 1.98
CA ILE A 183 -8.86 -9.37 1.06
C ILE A 183 -9.60 -10.55 1.70
N TYR A 184 -10.87 -10.35 2.04
CA TYR A 184 -11.64 -11.31 2.86
C TYR A 184 -12.45 -12.34 2.07
N HIS A 185 -12.74 -12.09 0.79
CA HIS A 185 -13.60 -12.94 -0.04
C HIS A 185 -14.96 -13.23 0.62
N MET A 186 -15.71 -12.22 0.86
CA MET A 186 -17.09 -12.39 1.35
C MET A 186 -18.03 -12.74 0.19
N ASN A 187 -18.93 -13.70 0.40
CA ASN A 187 -19.96 -14.03 -0.58
C ASN A 187 -21.02 -12.93 -0.56
N VAL A 188 -21.25 -12.28 -1.71
CA VAL A 188 -22.24 -11.18 -1.84
C VAL A 188 -23.68 -11.65 -1.53
N GLN A 189 -23.96 -12.96 -1.65
CA GLN A 189 -25.26 -13.53 -1.35
C GLN A 189 -25.50 -13.78 0.14
N ASP A 190 -24.47 -13.74 0.96
CA ASP A 190 -24.59 -13.89 2.39
C ASP A 190 -25.25 -12.64 2.97
N ASN A 191 -26.25 -12.85 3.81
CA ASN A 191 -26.94 -11.74 4.50
C ASN A 191 -26.04 -11.22 5.64
N HIS A 192 -25.12 -10.34 5.32
CA HIS A 192 -24.14 -9.77 6.24
C HIS A 192 -24.81 -8.84 7.28
N LYS A 193 -25.58 -9.42 8.20
CA LYS A 193 -26.26 -8.66 9.26
C LYS A 193 -25.30 -7.94 10.21
N ASN A 194 -24.06 -8.44 10.31
CA ASN A 194 -23.01 -7.83 11.16
C ASN A 194 -21.65 -7.89 10.45
N LEU A 195 -21.47 -7.02 9.49
CA LEU A 195 -20.23 -6.93 8.69
C LEU A 195 -18.98 -6.77 9.57
N ALA A 196 -19.06 -5.94 10.62
CA ALA A 196 -17.91 -5.70 11.51
C ALA A 196 -17.47 -6.97 12.25
N ALA A 197 -18.44 -7.79 12.74
CA ALA A 197 -18.13 -9.06 13.39
C ALA A 197 -17.53 -10.08 12.41
N GLU A 198 -18.03 -10.11 11.17
CA GLU A 198 -17.50 -10.99 10.13
C GLU A 198 -16.09 -10.61 9.71
N MET A 199 -15.81 -9.32 9.57
CA MET A 199 -14.47 -8.84 9.29
C MET A 199 -13.51 -9.17 10.44
N ALA A 200 -13.91 -8.93 11.69
CA ALA A 200 -13.10 -9.26 12.86
C ALA A 200 -12.80 -10.77 12.97
N TRP A 201 -13.76 -11.62 12.62
CA TRP A 201 -13.55 -13.06 12.57
C TRP A 201 -12.53 -13.45 11.50
N ARG A 202 -12.64 -12.88 10.28
CA ARG A 202 -11.67 -13.15 9.20
C ARG A 202 -10.29 -12.59 9.51
N ASP A 203 -10.22 -11.47 10.21
CA ASP A 203 -8.95 -10.92 10.71
C ASP A 203 -8.25 -11.93 11.63
N ALA A 204 -8.99 -12.54 12.55
CA ALA A 204 -8.44 -13.60 13.40
C ALA A 204 -8.04 -14.84 12.58
N ALA A 205 -8.90 -15.27 11.66
CA ALA A 205 -8.65 -16.42 10.80
C ALA A 205 -7.40 -16.26 9.91
N ILE A 206 -7.14 -15.07 9.38
CA ILE A 206 -5.89 -14.77 8.64
C ILE A 206 -4.66 -15.02 9.51
N LEU A 207 -4.68 -14.56 10.77
CA LEU A 207 -3.57 -14.78 11.69
C LEU A 207 -3.39 -16.26 12.03
N ASP A 208 -4.50 -16.99 12.23
CA ASP A 208 -4.48 -18.43 12.47
C ASP A 208 -3.91 -19.19 11.26
N GLU A 209 -4.33 -18.86 10.03
CA GLU A 209 -3.78 -19.47 8.81
C GLU A 209 -2.27 -19.23 8.66
N ILE A 210 -1.79 -18.03 8.98
CA ILE A 210 -0.35 -17.71 8.97
C ILE A 210 0.39 -18.55 10.01
N ARG A 211 -0.19 -18.74 11.21
CA ARG A 211 0.37 -19.59 12.28
C ARG A 211 0.38 -21.07 11.90
N ASP A 212 -0.75 -21.57 11.40
CA ASP A 212 -0.91 -22.97 11.00
C ASP A 212 0.02 -23.34 9.84
N ALA A 213 0.29 -22.38 8.94
CA ALA A 213 1.33 -22.53 7.91
C ALA A 213 2.76 -22.45 8.48
N GLY A 214 2.91 -22.29 9.81
CA GLY A 214 4.13 -22.46 10.57
C GLY A 214 5.01 -21.20 10.66
N TYR A 215 4.45 -19.99 10.56
CA TYR A 215 5.15 -18.77 10.94
C TYR A 215 4.91 -18.51 12.44
N ASP A 216 5.98 -18.52 13.23
CA ASP A 216 5.98 -18.36 14.70
C ASP A 216 6.48 -16.97 15.15
N GLY A 217 6.89 -16.09 14.22
CA GLY A 217 7.30 -14.72 14.49
C GLY A 217 6.15 -13.81 14.95
N TYR A 218 6.42 -12.59 15.33
CA TYR A 218 5.38 -11.63 15.69
C TYR A 218 4.59 -11.20 14.45
N VAL A 219 3.26 -11.34 14.50
CA VAL A 219 2.34 -10.89 13.44
C VAL A 219 1.11 -10.23 14.05
N VAL A 220 0.69 -9.12 13.43
CA VAL A 220 -0.52 -8.36 13.77
C VAL A 220 -1.26 -7.93 12.51
N ASN A 221 -2.57 -7.81 12.62
CA ASN A 221 -3.35 -7.08 11.60
C ASN A 221 -3.27 -5.58 11.89
N GLY A 222 -2.69 -4.82 10.97
CA GLY A 222 -2.63 -3.36 11.07
C GLY A 222 -4.01 -2.72 10.95
N LYS A 223 -4.22 -1.62 11.65
CA LYS A 223 -5.41 -0.78 11.55
C LYS A 223 -4.97 0.65 11.28
N ASP A 224 -5.87 1.42 10.67
CA ASP A 224 -5.62 2.83 10.46
C ASP A 224 -5.32 3.51 11.80
N LEU A 225 -4.31 4.37 11.79
CA LEU A 225 -3.82 5.12 12.94
C LEU A 225 -3.15 4.28 14.06
N ASP A 226 -2.88 2.99 13.84
CA ASP A 226 -2.05 2.22 14.77
C ASP A 226 -0.65 2.82 14.89
N VAL A 227 -0.15 2.91 16.12
CA VAL A 227 1.24 3.33 16.41
C VAL A 227 2.05 2.10 16.81
N LEU A 228 2.89 1.65 15.90
CA LEU A 228 3.78 0.51 16.12
C LEU A 228 5.13 1.00 16.68
N LYS A 229 5.49 0.54 17.87
CA LYS A 229 6.71 0.96 18.60
C LYS A 229 7.77 -0.14 18.61
#